data_b9564af1d642da2c8d9574ac9771f5f2
#
_entry.id   b9564af1d642da2c8d9574ac9771f5f2
#
_cell.length_a   1.000
_cell.length_b   1.000
_cell.length_c   1.000
_cell.angle_alpha   90.00
_cell.angle_beta   90.00
_cell.angle_gamma   90.00
#
_symmetry.space_group_name_H-M   'P 1'
#
loop_
_entity.id
_entity.type
_entity.pdbx_description
1 polymer ?
#
loop_
_entity_poly.entity_id
_entity_poly.type
_entity_poly.pdbx_seq_one_letter_code
_entity_poly.pdbx_strand_id
1 'polypeptide(L)'
;MSIGTAIRAALSRGHIKSRPYVAEYVGAFYDYDAVRNYSGMPSYDQYVAPFNISRDIRVPVKPLIVISEGGVLKPIFIVGWATMPLIVFQRRLLMTVLEDAVFSLTDFQNSPGEFVCFPRLTGTNSGGRTPEVWNRGDYELLTDKELKDQLDLYLRALASTRAIVTQKPMKDDARPESTLDGPQGKLDL
;
A
#
# COMPACT_ATOMS: atom_id res chain seq x y z
N MET A 1 21.34 5.71 -7.05
CA MET A 1 21.77 5.64 -5.62
C MET A 1 22.21 4.21 -5.35
N SER A 2 23.35 3.98 -4.65
CA SER A 2 23.76 2.61 -4.34
C SER A 2 22.88 1.98 -3.25
N ILE A 3 22.76 0.63 -3.26
CA ILE A 3 22.03 -0.12 -2.22
C ILE A 3 22.54 0.20 -0.81
N GLY A 4 23.86 0.30 -0.61
CA GLY A 4 24.44 0.65 0.69
C GLY A 4 24.03 2.05 1.18
N THR A 5 23.88 3.01 0.29
CA THR A 5 23.37 4.35 0.64
C THR A 5 21.90 4.32 0.98
N ALA A 6 21.09 3.56 0.25
CA ALA A 6 19.66 3.41 0.53
C ALA A 6 19.41 2.71 1.89
N ILE A 7 20.15 1.64 2.19
CA ILE A 7 20.06 0.93 3.46
C ILE A 7 20.47 1.85 4.63
N ARG A 8 21.58 2.60 4.51
CA ARG A 8 21.98 3.58 5.55
C ARG A 8 20.91 4.64 5.77
N ALA A 9 20.30 5.15 4.71
CA ALA A 9 19.20 6.10 4.81
C ALA A 9 17.97 5.49 5.53
N ALA A 10 17.63 4.24 5.24
CA ALA A 10 16.56 3.50 5.91
C ALA A 10 16.84 3.32 7.42
N LEU A 11 18.09 3.01 7.78
CA LEU A 11 18.53 2.84 9.17
C LEU A 11 18.61 4.17 9.95
N SER A 12 18.69 5.32 9.27
CA SER A 12 18.78 6.63 9.89
C SER A 12 17.42 7.33 10.07
N ARG A 13 16.38 6.90 9.35
CA ARG A 13 15.07 7.57 9.29
C ARG A 13 13.97 6.72 9.95
N GLY A 14 12.90 7.37 10.37
CA GLY A 14 11.74 6.71 10.97
C GLY A 14 11.95 6.26 12.41
N HIS A 15 10.96 5.53 12.93
CA HIS A 15 10.97 5.04 14.31
C HIS A 15 12.03 3.95 14.50
N ILE A 16 12.83 4.03 15.58
CA ILE A 16 14.00 3.17 15.83
C ILE A 16 13.69 1.67 15.72
N LYS A 17 12.53 1.22 16.20
CA LYS A 17 12.10 -0.18 16.14
C LYS A 17 11.76 -0.66 14.71
N SER A 18 11.39 0.26 13.81
CA SER A 18 11.02 -0.09 12.43
C SER A 18 12.19 -0.06 11.45
N ARG A 19 13.29 0.61 11.80
CA ARG A 19 14.45 0.81 10.92
C ARG A 19 15.04 -0.49 10.35
N PRO A 20 15.29 -1.55 11.14
CA PRO A 20 15.81 -2.81 10.59
C PRO A 20 14.87 -3.41 9.55
N TYR A 21 13.57 -3.35 9.79
CA TYR A 21 12.55 -3.90 8.91
C TYR A 21 12.42 -3.13 7.59
N VAL A 22 12.62 -1.81 7.64
CA VAL A 22 12.68 -0.97 6.44
C VAL A 22 13.96 -1.25 5.65
N ALA A 23 15.09 -1.46 6.33
CA ALA A 23 16.35 -1.82 5.68
C ALA A 23 16.27 -3.18 4.96
N GLU A 24 15.65 -4.20 5.59
CA GLU A 24 15.37 -5.50 4.94
C GLU A 24 14.49 -5.33 3.68
N TYR A 25 13.43 -4.50 3.79
CA TYR A 25 12.56 -4.21 2.66
C TYR A 25 13.31 -3.53 1.51
N VAL A 26 14.14 -2.54 1.83
CA VAL A 26 14.97 -1.84 0.83
C VAL A 26 15.93 -2.82 0.15
N GLY A 27 16.58 -3.72 0.91
CA GLY A 27 17.44 -4.76 0.35
C GLY A 27 16.71 -5.62 -0.67
N ALA A 28 15.58 -6.21 -0.26
CA ALA A 28 14.77 -7.06 -1.14
C ALA A 28 14.22 -6.33 -2.38
N PHE A 29 13.90 -5.03 -2.24
CA PHE A 29 13.51 -4.21 -3.38
C PHE A 29 14.67 -4.05 -4.39
N TYR A 30 15.90 -3.84 -3.92
CA TYR A 30 17.05 -3.76 -4.80
C TYR A 30 17.37 -5.10 -5.47
N ASP A 31 17.18 -6.23 -4.78
CA ASP A 31 17.33 -7.57 -5.39
C ASP A 31 16.29 -7.79 -6.50
N TYR A 32 15.04 -7.35 -6.28
CA TYR A 32 13.99 -7.38 -7.29
C TYR A 32 14.31 -6.47 -8.50
N ASP A 33 14.87 -5.28 -8.25
CA ASP A 33 15.23 -4.30 -9.29
C ASP A 33 16.46 -4.73 -10.09
N ALA A 34 17.44 -5.36 -9.45
CA ALA A 34 18.73 -5.69 -10.04
C ALA A 34 18.66 -6.65 -11.26
N VAL A 35 17.60 -7.43 -11.35
CA VAL A 35 17.40 -8.39 -12.45
C VAL A 35 16.60 -7.79 -13.62
N ARG A 36 16.22 -6.52 -13.51
CA ARG A 36 15.40 -5.85 -14.52
C ARG A 36 16.22 -5.13 -15.56
N ASN A 37 15.68 -5.10 -16.77
CA ASN A 37 16.27 -4.39 -17.89
C ASN A 37 15.25 -3.42 -18.50
N TYR A 38 15.00 -2.31 -17.82
CA TYR A 38 14.07 -1.30 -18.31
C TYR A 38 14.82 -0.11 -18.94
N SER A 39 14.23 0.43 -20.01
CA SER A 39 14.78 1.55 -20.79
C SER A 39 14.32 2.93 -20.28
N GLY A 40 13.39 2.97 -19.34
CA GLY A 40 12.90 4.25 -18.80
C GLY A 40 11.82 4.07 -17.75
N MET A 41 11.59 5.14 -16.99
CA MET A 41 10.51 5.29 -16.04
C MET A 41 9.73 6.57 -16.41
N PRO A 42 8.69 6.45 -17.23
CA PRO A 42 7.87 7.61 -17.55
C PRO A 42 7.16 8.14 -16.29
N SER A 43 6.96 9.46 -16.21
CA SER A 43 6.21 10.08 -15.12
C SER A 43 4.72 9.83 -15.31
N TYR A 44 4.08 9.22 -14.32
CA TYR A 44 2.67 8.79 -14.38
C TYR A 44 1.79 9.43 -13.32
N ASP A 45 2.10 10.61 -12.86
CA ASP A 45 1.29 11.32 -11.87
C ASP A 45 -0.15 11.60 -12.34
N GLN A 46 -0.38 11.56 -13.65
CA GLN A 46 -1.69 11.76 -14.27
C GLN A 46 -2.54 10.49 -14.40
N TYR A 47 -1.99 9.29 -14.19
CA TYR A 47 -2.70 8.01 -14.36
C TYR A 47 -3.22 7.44 -13.04
N VAL A 48 -3.97 8.25 -12.32
CA VAL A 48 -4.75 7.76 -11.18
C VAL A 48 -6.16 7.48 -11.69
N ALA A 49 -6.51 6.20 -11.78
CA ALA A 49 -7.87 5.81 -12.11
C ALA A 49 -8.63 5.43 -10.84
N PRO A 50 -9.86 5.88 -10.66
CA PRO A 50 -10.67 5.47 -9.53
C PRO A 50 -11.34 4.13 -9.82
N PHE A 51 -11.24 3.21 -8.87
CA PHE A 51 -12.15 2.07 -8.79
C PHE A 51 -13.44 2.52 -8.11
N ASN A 52 -14.58 2.33 -8.77
CA ASN A 52 -15.86 2.79 -8.27
C ASN A 52 -16.55 1.69 -7.45
N ILE A 53 -16.59 1.85 -6.13
CA ILE A 53 -17.34 0.96 -5.24
C ILE A 53 -18.84 1.26 -5.30
N SER A 54 -19.20 2.55 -5.37
CA SER A 54 -20.55 3.04 -5.56
C SER A 54 -20.52 4.41 -6.25
N ARG A 55 -21.69 5.01 -6.47
CA ARG A 55 -21.79 6.37 -7.01
C ARG A 55 -21.00 7.39 -6.20
N ASP A 56 -20.93 7.20 -4.87
CA ASP A 56 -20.38 8.18 -3.93
C ASP A 56 -19.03 7.74 -3.35
N ILE A 57 -18.59 6.50 -3.61
CA ILE A 57 -17.37 5.94 -3.04
C ILE A 57 -16.44 5.50 -4.17
N ARG A 58 -15.32 6.20 -4.27
CA ARG A 58 -14.26 5.93 -5.24
C ARG A 58 -12.96 5.71 -4.52
N VAL A 59 -12.23 4.68 -4.91
CA VAL A 59 -10.91 4.37 -4.38
C VAL A 59 -9.88 4.65 -5.46
N PRO A 60 -8.94 5.58 -5.24
CA PRO A 60 -7.88 5.82 -6.21
C PRO A 60 -6.98 4.59 -6.30
N VAL A 61 -6.77 4.09 -7.52
CA VAL A 61 -5.86 2.99 -7.81
C VAL A 61 -4.73 3.55 -8.65
N LYS A 62 -3.51 3.44 -8.15
CA LYS A 62 -2.33 3.99 -8.80
C LYS A 62 -1.18 3.00 -8.71
N PRO A 63 -0.49 2.66 -9.80
CA PRO A 63 0.78 1.95 -9.71
C PRO A 63 1.80 2.82 -8.97
N LEU A 64 2.73 2.19 -8.26
CA LEU A 64 3.82 2.92 -7.61
C LEU A 64 4.75 3.51 -8.66
N ILE A 65 5.05 2.74 -9.69
CA ILE A 65 5.85 3.16 -10.83
C ILE A 65 5.31 2.51 -12.10
N VAL A 66 5.64 3.09 -13.24
CA VAL A 66 5.50 2.45 -14.55
C VAL A 66 6.88 2.43 -15.18
N ILE A 67 7.29 1.28 -15.68
CA ILE A 67 8.56 1.10 -16.37
C ILE A 67 8.31 0.76 -17.84
N SER A 68 9.32 0.98 -18.68
CA SER A 68 9.34 0.50 -20.06
C SER A 68 10.33 -0.65 -20.16
N GLU A 69 9.82 -1.86 -20.38
CA GLU A 69 10.63 -3.07 -20.63
C GLU A 69 10.34 -3.58 -22.03
N GLY A 70 11.40 -3.75 -22.86
CA GLY A 70 11.22 -4.22 -24.23
C GLY A 70 10.32 -3.32 -25.09
N GLY A 71 10.22 -2.04 -24.79
CA GLY A 71 9.35 -1.09 -25.48
C GLY A 71 7.88 -1.13 -25.06
N VAL A 72 7.55 -1.94 -24.04
CA VAL A 72 6.18 -2.05 -23.50
C VAL A 72 6.10 -1.42 -22.14
N LEU A 73 5.05 -0.64 -21.89
CA LEU A 73 4.77 -0.05 -20.60
C LEU A 73 4.30 -1.14 -19.62
N LYS A 74 4.83 -1.12 -18.41
CA LYS A 74 4.51 -2.08 -17.35
C LYS A 74 4.21 -1.35 -16.04
N PRO A 75 2.94 -1.24 -15.64
CA PRO A 75 2.57 -0.76 -14.31
C PRO A 75 3.03 -1.74 -13.23
N ILE A 76 3.62 -1.23 -12.16
CA ILE A 76 4.09 -2.02 -11.02
C ILE A 76 3.44 -1.48 -9.75
N PHE A 77 2.74 -2.37 -9.06
CA PHE A 77 2.11 -2.11 -7.77
C PHE A 77 2.96 -2.76 -6.68
N ILE A 78 3.39 -1.98 -5.70
CA ILE A 78 4.31 -2.46 -4.66
C ILE A 78 3.70 -2.23 -3.29
N VAL A 79 3.72 -3.27 -2.45
CA VAL A 79 3.32 -3.19 -1.06
C VAL A 79 4.43 -3.67 -0.12
N GLY A 80 4.62 -2.95 0.97
CA GLY A 80 5.66 -3.24 1.96
C GLY A 80 5.22 -4.19 3.08
N TRP A 81 4.20 -5.02 2.87
CA TRP A 81 3.70 -5.93 3.89
C TRP A 81 4.76 -6.95 4.32
N ALA A 82 4.83 -7.19 5.63
CA ALA A 82 5.74 -8.19 6.21
C ALA A 82 5.23 -9.62 6.06
N THR A 83 3.94 -9.78 5.84
CA THR A 83 3.27 -11.06 5.54
C THR A 83 2.29 -10.82 4.41
N MET A 84 1.98 -11.85 3.64
CA MET A 84 0.93 -11.79 2.64
C MET A 84 -0.34 -12.46 3.20
N PRO A 85 -1.22 -11.68 3.85
CA PRO A 85 -2.39 -12.24 4.53
C PRO A 85 -3.54 -12.57 3.58
N LEU A 86 -3.41 -12.24 2.29
CA LEU A 86 -4.48 -12.42 1.32
C LEU A 86 -4.64 -13.89 0.93
N ILE A 87 -5.83 -14.44 1.16
CA ILE A 87 -6.24 -15.74 0.61
C ILE A 87 -6.48 -15.63 -0.90
N VAL A 88 -6.53 -16.75 -1.61
CA VAL A 88 -6.68 -16.80 -3.07
C VAL A 88 -7.83 -15.94 -3.58
N PHE A 89 -9.00 -16.01 -2.94
CA PHE A 89 -10.15 -15.18 -3.32
C PHE A 89 -9.87 -13.67 -3.21
N GLN A 90 -9.17 -13.24 -2.16
CA GLN A 90 -8.80 -11.82 -1.98
C GLN A 90 -7.76 -11.36 -2.99
N ARG A 91 -6.85 -12.27 -3.42
CA ARG A 91 -5.91 -12.00 -4.52
C ARG A 91 -6.66 -11.82 -5.84
N ARG A 92 -7.62 -12.68 -6.13
CA ARG A 92 -8.51 -12.54 -7.30
C ARG A 92 -9.25 -11.20 -7.29
N LEU A 93 -9.83 -10.82 -6.14
CA LEU A 93 -10.50 -9.52 -5.97
C LEU A 93 -9.54 -8.35 -6.23
N LEU A 94 -8.33 -8.39 -5.66
CA LEU A 94 -7.32 -7.36 -5.88
C LEU A 94 -6.98 -7.24 -7.37
N MET A 95 -6.69 -8.37 -8.04
CA MET A 95 -6.36 -8.36 -9.47
C MET A 95 -7.53 -7.86 -10.32
N THR A 96 -8.78 -8.19 -9.95
CA THR A 96 -9.97 -7.65 -10.62
C THR A 96 -10.07 -6.13 -10.49
N VAL A 97 -9.78 -5.59 -9.30
CA VAL A 97 -9.76 -4.14 -9.07
C VAL A 97 -8.66 -3.45 -9.91
N LEU A 98 -7.47 -4.05 -10.01
CA LEU A 98 -6.39 -3.52 -10.83
C LEU A 98 -6.72 -3.56 -12.32
N GLU A 99 -7.35 -4.66 -12.76
CA GLU A 99 -7.79 -4.83 -14.16
C GLU A 99 -8.83 -3.77 -14.54
N ASP A 100 -9.86 -3.59 -13.70
CA ASP A 100 -10.93 -2.62 -13.95
C ASP A 100 -10.41 -1.17 -13.91
N ALA A 101 -9.61 -0.82 -12.92
CA ALA A 101 -9.18 0.56 -12.71
C ALA A 101 -8.03 0.99 -13.62
N VAL A 102 -7.01 0.13 -13.82
CA VAL A 102 -5.76 0.54 -14.47
C VAL A 102 -5.60 -0.10 -15.84
N PHE A 103 -5.81 -1.41 -15.95
CA PHE A 103 -5.60 -2.11 -17.21
C PHE A 103 -6.75 -1.92 -18.22
N SER A 104 -7.88 -1.36 -17.82
CA SER A 104 -8.93 -0.86 -18.70
C SER A 104 -8.55 0.42 -19.45
N LEU A 105 -7.54 1.16 -18.97
CA LEU A 105 -7.05 2.36 -19.65
C LEU A 105 -6.36 2.02 -20.96
N THR A 106 -6.60 2.81 -22.00
CA THR A 106 -6.09 2.59 -23.36
C THR A 106 -4.58 2.31 -23.39
N ASP A 107 -3.81 3.04 -22.58
CA ASP A 107 -2.35 2.92 -22.55
C ASP A 107 -1.87 1.60 -21.91
N PHE A 108 -2.73 0.90 -21.17
CA PHE A 108 -2.37 -0.31 -20.44
C PHE A 108 -3.17 -1.54 -20.81
N GLN A 109 -4.12 -1.47 -21.76
CA GLN A 109 -4.96 -2.61 -22.12
C GLN A 109 -4.15 -3.86 -22.50
N ASN A 110 -3.05 -3.68 -23.23
CA ASN A 110 -2.16 -4.77 -23.65
C ASN A 110 -0.86 -4.82 -22.84
N SER A 111 -0.74 -4.05 -21.78
CA SER A 111 0.45 -4.01 -20.96
C SER A 111 0.52 -5.22 -20.03
N PRO A 112 1.68 -5.84 -19.84
CA PRO A 112 1.92 -6.67 -18.68
C PRO A 112 1.84 -5.79 -17.42
N GLY A 113 1.64 -6.41 -16.28
CA GLY A 113 1.63 -5.69 -15.01
C GLY A 113 2.07 -6.60 -13.87
N GLU A 114 2.57 -6.01 -12.81
CA GLU A 114 3.04 -6.76 -11.66
C GLU A 114 2.52 -6.17 -10.35
N PHE A 115 2.07 -7.06 -9.47
CA PHE A 115 1.86 -6.75 -8.07
C PHE A 115 2.96 -7.42 -7.26
N VAL A 116 3.73 -6.62 -6.52
CA VAL A 116 4.93 -7.09 -5.83
C VAL A 116 4.81 -6.83 -4.33
N CYS A 117 5.06 -7.85 -3.56
CA CYS A 117 5.20 -7.76 -2.12
C CYS A 117 6.51 -8.40 -1.67
N PHE A 118 6.95 -8.07 -0.46
CA PHE A 118 8.21 -8.50 0.10
C PHE A 118 7.97 -9.12 1.49
N PRO A 119 7.31 -10.28 1.56
CA PRO A 119 7.08 -10.96 2.82
C PRO A 119 8.39 -11.36 3.48
N ARG A 120 8.37 -11.46 4.80
CA ARG A 120 9.49 -11.99 5.55
C ARG A 120 9.62 -13.48 5.33
N LEU A 121 10.85 -13.92 5.27
CA LEU A 121 11.18 -15.34 5.28
C LEU A 121 10.81 -15.91 6.65
N THR A 122 9.91 -16.88 6.67
CA THR A 122 9.54 -17.61 7.89
C THR A 122 10.54 -18.74 8.14
N GLY A 123 10.92 -18.93 9.41
CA GLY A 123 11.80 -20.05 9.81
C GLY A 123 13.30 -19.78 9.67
N THR A 124 13.71 -18.57 9.29
CA THR A 124 15.12 -18.18 9.29
C THR A 124 15.43 -17.28 10.48
N ASN A 125 16.44 -17.61 11.29
CA ASN A 125 16.93 -16.77 12.37
C ASN A 125 17.65 -15.50 11.86
N SER A 126 17.96 -15.45 10.57
CA SER A 126 18.72 -14.37 9.95
C SER A 126 17.87 -13.18 9.49
N GLY A 127 16.55 -13.26 9.59
CA GLY A 127 15.69 -12.25 8.99
C GLY A 127 15.73 -12.27 7.46
N GLY A 128 15.25 -11.22 6.84
CA GLY A 128 15.28 -11.05 5.39
C GLY A 128 13.88 -11.11 4.77
N ARG A 129 13.80 -10.63 3.55
CA ARG A 129 12.59 -10.62 2.73
C ARG A 129 12.90 -11.16 1.35
N THR A 130 11.88 -11.70 0.70
CA THR A 130 11.99 -12.13 -0.70
C THR A 130 10.87 -11.49 -1.51
N PRO A 131 11.12 -11.09 -2.77
CA PRO A 131 10.05 -10.62 -3.63
C PRO A 131 9.09 -11.78 -3.96
N GLU A 132 7.80 -11.53 -3.75
CA GLU A 132 6.70 -12.36 -4.25
C GLU A 132 6.00 -11.54 -5.33
N VAL A 133 6.07 -11.98 -6.58
CA VAL A 133 5.57 -11.25 -7.74
C VAL A 133 4.36 -11.98 -8.30
N TRP A 134 3.27 -11.27 -8.48
CA TRP A 134 2.10 -11.73 -9.19
C TRP A 134 1.97 -10.94 -10.49
N ASN A 135 2.00 -11.63 -11.60
CA ASN A 135 1.83 -11.01 -12.90
C ASN A 135 0.34 -10.83 -13.23
N ARG A 136 0.04 -9.89 -14.09
CA ARG A 136 -1.27 -9.80 -14.72
C ARG A 136 -1.58 -11.12 -15.40
N GLY A 137 -2.72 -11.72 -15.05
CA GLY A 137 -3.16 -13.03 -15.58
C GLY A 137 -2.82 -14.24 -14.71
N ASP A 138 -2.03 -14.11 -13.64
CA ASP A 138 -1.73 -15.23 -12.72
C ASP A 138 -2.96 -15.67 -11.91
N TYR A 139 -3.97 -14.81 -11.80
CA TYR A 139 -5.20 -15.09 -11.09
C TYR A 139 -6.40 -14.88 -12.00
N GLU A 140 -7.32 -15.84 -11.99
CA GLU A 140 -8.63 -15.67 -12.61
C GLU A 140 -9.37 -14.50 -11.97
N LEU A 141 -9.91 -13.61 -12.79
CA LEU A 141 -10.67 -12.45 -12.31
C LEU A 141 -12.01 -12.91 -11.71
N LEU A 142 -12.56 -12.10 -10.82
CA LEU A 142 -13.91 -12.31 -10.34
C LEU A 142 -14.92 -12.06 -11.47
N THR A 143 -15.98 -12.84 -11.50
CA THR A 143 -17.13 -12.53 -12.34
C THR A 143 -17.83 -11.25 -11.85
N ASP A 144 -18.60 -10.59 -12.71
CA ASP A 144 -19.37 -9.40 -12.35
C ASP A 144 -20.27 -9.63 -11.12
N LYS A 145 -20.84 -10.85 -11.02
CA LYS A 145 -21.67 -11.23 -9.88
C LYS A 145 -20.84 -11.33 -8.59
N GLU A 146 -19.71 -12.05 -8.63
CA GLU A 146 -18.82 -12.17 -7.47
C GLU A 146 -18.32 -10.81 -7.00
N LEU A 147 -17.90 -9.96 -7.94
CA LEU A 147 -17.46 -8.59 -7.64
C LEU A 147 -18.58 -7.78 -6.98
N LYS A 148 -19.77 -7.78 -7.58
CA LYS A 148 -20.93 -7.09 -7.03
C LYS A 148 -21.28 -7.55 -5.61
N ASP A 149 -21.28 -8.86 -5.37
CA ASP A 149 -21.56 -9.43 -4.05
C ASP A 149 -20.55 -8.92 -3.00
N GLN A 150 -19.26 -8.75 -3.37
CA GLN A 150 -18.23 -8.19 -2.48
C GLN A 150 -18.43 -6.68 -2.23
N LEU A 151 -18.78 -5.92 -3.26
CA LEU A 151 -19.07 -4.49 -3.12
C LEU A 151 -20.29 -4.27 -2.22
N ASP A 152 -21.35 -5.06 -2.38
CA ASP A 152 -22.55 -5.00 -1.54
C ASP A 152 -22.23 -5.38 -0.08
N LEU A 153 -21.35 -6.36 0.14
CA LEU A 153 -20.87 -6.72 1.48
C LEU A 153 -20.10 -5.56 2.13
N TYR A 154 -19.19 -4.94 1.41
CA TYR A 154 -18.43 -3.78 1.87
C TYR A 154 -19.36 -2.61 2.23
N LEU A 155 -20.32 -2.27 1.37
CA LEU A 155 -21.25 -1.17 1.59
C LEU A 155 -22.13 -1.40 2.83
N ARG A 156 -22.60 -2.62 3.06
CA ARG A 156 -23.34 -3.00 4.28
C ARG A 156 -22.47 -2.85 5.53
N ALA A 157 -21.24 -3.33 5.50
CA ALA A 157 -20.31 -3.19 6.62
C ALA A 157 -20.01 -1.71 6.94
N LEU A 158 -19.80 -0.90 5.90
CA LEU A 158 -19.55 0.53 6.05
C LEU A 158 -20.77 1.26 6.66
N ALA A 159 -21.99 0.95 6.22
CA ALA A 159 -23.21 1.51 6.77
C ALA A 159 -23.38 1.16 8.26
N SER A 160 -23.15 -0.10 8.61
CA SER A 160 -23.21 -0.57 10.00
C SER A 160 -22.19 0.15 10.89
N THR A 161 -20.95 0.31 10.41
CA THR A 161 -19.89 1.01 11.15
C THR A 161 -20.23 2.48 11.38
N ARG A 162 -20.75 3.17 10.36
CA ARG A 162 -21.18 4.56 10.48
C ARG A 162 -22.31 4.74 11.51
N ALA A 163 -23.29 3.84 11.53
CA ALA A 163 -24.36 3.86 12.51
C ALA A 163 -23.83 3.73 13.96
N ILE A 164 -22.85 2.84 14.19
CA ILE A 164 -22.22 2.65 15.51
C ILE A 164 -21.46 3.92 15.93
N VAL A 165 -20.69 4.53 15.03
CA VAL A 165 -19.91 5.74 15.32
C VAL A 165 -20.82 6.91 15.66
N THR A 166 -21.95 7.05 14.94
CA THR A 166 -22.92 8.14 15.20
C THR A 166 -23.66 7.95 16.54
N GLN A 167 -23.83 6.72 17.01
CA GLN A 167 -24.48 6.41 18.29
C GLN A 167 -23.57 6.55 19.50
N LYS A 168 -22.24 6.62 19.32
CA LYS A 168 -21.30 6.76 20.41
C LYS A 168 -21.26 8.24 20.80
N PRO A 169 -21.78 8.68 21.98
CA PRO A 169 -21.65 10.05 22.40
C PRO A 169 -20.15 10.38 22.49
N MET A 170 -19.78 11.51 21.89
CA MET A 170 -18.45 12.09 22.09
C MET A 170 -18.25 12.20 23.61
N LYS A 171 -17.38 11.36 24.18
CA LYS A 171 -16.87 11.62 25.52
C LYS A 171 -16.16 12.97 25.42
N ASP A 172 -16.75 14.00 26.04
CA ASP A 172 -16.04 15.23 26.33
C ASP A 172 -14.75 14.83 27.08
N ASP A 173 -13.64 14.84 26.39
CA ASP A 173 -12.34 14.89 27.01
C ASP A 173 -12.22 16.31 27.62
N ALA A 174 -12.89 16.48 28.75
CA ALA A 174 -12.62 17.58 29.64
C ALA A 174 -11.15 17.48 30.02
N ARG A 175 -10.34 18.20 29.28
CA ARG A 175 -8.94 18.43 29.58
C ARG A 175 -8.93 19.04 31.01
N PRO A 176 -8.33 18.41 31.99
CA PRO A 176 -8.24 19.04 33.30
C PRO A 176 -7.50 20.35 33.10
N GLU A 177 -8.17 21.47 33.43
CA GLU A 177 -7.53 22.76 33.56
C GLU A 177 -6.40 22.61 34.56
N SER A 178 -5.17 22.69 34.04
CA SER A 178 -4.00 22.80 34.90
C SER A 178 -4.02 24.20 35.58
N THR A 179 -4.57 24.25 36.77
CA THR A 179 -4.35 25.37 37.66
C THR A 179 -2.87 25.46 38.00
N LEU A 180 -2.14 26.23 37.21
CA LEU A 180 -0.81 26.71 37.51
C LEU A 180 -0.95 27.95 38.43
N ASP A 181 -1.29 27.73 39.69
CA ASP A 181 -0.99 28.63 40.76
C ASP A 181 0.33 28.19 41.42
N GLY A 182 1.42 28.67 40.86
CA GLY A 182 2.74 28.61 41.49
C GLY A 182 3.04 29.98 42.12
N PRO A 183 3.52 30.05 43.38
CA PRO A 183 3.79 31.30 44.05
C PRO A 183 4.96 32.05 43.41
N GLN A 184 4.72 33.32 43.06
CA GLN A 184 5.74 34.30 42.69
C GLN A 184 6.74 34.46 43.81
N GLY A 185 7.92 33.86 43.69
CA GLY A 185 9.07 34.14 44.51
C GLY A 185 9.60 35.55 44.20
N LYS A 186 9.51 36.47 45.19
CA LYS A 186 10.20 37.75 45.17
C LYS A 186 11.70 37.50 45.08
N LEU A 187 12.36 38.08 44.10
CA LEU A 187 13.80 38.28 44.06
C LEU A 187 14.04 39.64 44.77
N ASP A 188 14.58 39.61 45.98
CA ASP A 188 15.28 40.74 46.60
C ASP A 188 16.76 40.60 46.28
N LEU A 189 17.29 41.66 45.62
CA LEU A 189 18.67 42.16 45.48
C LEU A 189 19.84 41.18 45.38
#